data_db88358b69af783fe3ccbbf353dcc712
#
_entry.id   db88358b69af783fe3ccbbf353dcc712
#
_cell.length_a   1.000
_cell.length_b   1.000
_cell.length_c   1.000
_cell.angle_alpha   90.00
_cell.angle_beta   90.00
_cell.angle_gamma   90.00
#
_symmetry.space_group_name_H-M   'P 1'
#
loop_
_entity.id
_entity.type
_entity.pdbx_description
1 polymer ?
#
loop_
_entity_poly.entity_id
_entity_poly.type
_entity_poly.pdbx_seq_one_letter_code
_entity_poly.pdbx_strand_id
1 'polypeptide(L)'
;MRNRYLDLLRAAATVRVVVYHSTGWAALTVVFPAMSVMFALAGSMMAASLDRYGPIAVERRLHRLLPSLWVLVAVAVPVMLLGGMAWDWKVLLWFFPVEDPPAEGFWLEGLAAMWYLRDFLWFVLLSPLALPLFRRFPLPTLLLPYGALVVITLSGATPHLVVRDLALYGGAWLLGFAHHDGLLSRDALVGRGGRFGRGGRPTRAGKPSVLARYRWWLVGVLGTTGAVWALTHPGPRGLDLNDIPLANALWSAAFILVALGVAPRIAGRRTLTVLNSRALTIYLWHVPLIIMVVRVAEATGLPVHGWVGITWRLAVVSVLLGIVVLLVGWVEDLAAGRRPTLVPGGSRRTVPVSPAPAGAVELARSAP
;
A
#
# COMPACT_ATOMS: atom_id res chain seq x y z
N MET A 1 2.15 4.58 19.84
CA MET A 1 2.08 5.86 19.08
C MET A 1 2.06 5.55 17.58
N ARG A 2 1.22 6.24 16.78
CA ARG A 2 1.17 6.09 15.31
C ARG A 2 2.47 6.65 14.70
N ASN A 3 3.15 5.86 13.87
CA ASN A 3 4.38 6.30 13.21
C ASN A 3 4.04 7.23 12.02
N ARG A 4 4.25 8.54 12.19
CA ARG A 4 3.93 9.57 11.20
C ARG A 4 4.77 9.48 9.93
N TYR A 5 5.98 8.94 10.05
CA TYR A 5 6.85 8.74 8.90
C TYR A 5 6.30 7.67 7.94
N LEU A 6 5.81 6.55 8.47
CA LEU A 6 5.17 5.52 7.64
C LEU A 6 3.88 6.05 6.98
N ASP A 7 3.16 6.94 7.67
CA ASP A 7 2.00 7.65 7.09
C ASP A 7 2.43 8.56 5.93
N LEU A 8 3.59 9.25 6.03
CA LEU A 8 4.14 10.06 4.95
C LEU A 8 4.53 9.21 3.74
N LEU A 9 5.26 8.10 3.96
CA LEU A 9 5.66 7.20 2.88
C LEU A 9 4.44 6.67 2.11
N ARG A 10 3.37 6.29 2.82
CA ARG A 10 2.13 5.83 2.18
C ARG A 10 1.45 6.93 1.38
N ALA A 11 1.30 8.12 1.94
CA ALA A 11 0.70 9.26 1.24
C ALA A 11 1.51 9.63 0.00
N ALA A 12 2.85 9.67 0.10
CA ALA A 12 3.74 9.91 -1.03
C ALA A 12 3.59 8.83 -2.12
N ALA A 13 3.49 7.55 -1.72
CA ALA A 13 3.24 6.46 -2.65
C ALA A 13 1.91 6.62 -3.39
N THR A 14 0.83 6.96 -2.68
CA THR A 14 -0.49 7.19 -3.30
C THR A 14 -0.45 8.35 -4.29
N VAL A 15 0.14 9.49 -3.93
CA VAL A 15 0.27 10.65 -4.82
C VAL A 15 1.12 10.29 -6.04
N ARG A 16 2.27 9.62 -5.83
CA ARG A 16 3.15 9.21 -6.91
C ARG A 16 2.45 8.29 -7.91
N VAL A 17 1.60 7.36 -7.44
CA VAL A 17 0.84 6.45 -8.32
C VAL A 17 -0.11 7.23 -9.22
N VAL A 18 -0.87 8.18 -8.66
CA VAL A 18 -1.77 9.05 -9.45
C VAL A 18 -1.00 9.88 -10.48
N VAL A 19 0.11 10.49 -10.07
CA VAL A 19 0.95 11.29 -10.99
C VAL A 19 1.54 10.40 -12.10
N TYR A 20 2.05 9.21 -11.76
CA TYR A 20 2.62 8.30 -12.74
C TYR A 20 1.59 7.87 -13.81
N HIS A 21 0.40 7.45 -13.40
CA HIS A 21 -0.65 7.03 -14.35
C HIS A 21 -1.19 8.22 -15.17
N SER A 22 -1.08 9.45 -14.65
CA SER A 22 -1.47 10.66 -15.39
C SER A 22 -0.41 11.13 -16.37
N THR A 23 0.88 10.87 -16.12
CA THR A 23 1.99 11.42 -16.89
C THR A 23 2.76 10.40 -17.72
N GLY A 24 2.80 9.15 -17.28
CA GLY A 24 3.65 8.10 -17.86
C GLY A 24 5.15 8.28 -17.60
N TRP A 25 5.55 9.15 -16.66
CA TRP A 25 6.97 9.46 -16.44
C TRP A 25 7.72 8.30 -15.79
N ALA A 26 8.53 7.61 -16.57
CA ALA A 26 9.38 6.50 -16.13
C ALA A 26 10.29 6.87 -14.93
N ALA A 27 10.82 8.09 -14.90
CA ALA A 27 11.66 8.58 -13.80
C ALA A 27 11.02 8.45 -12.43
N LEU A 28 9.68 8.52 -12.33
CA LEU A 28 8.97 8.34 -11.08
C LEU A 28 9.13 6.92 -10.50
N THR A 29 9.36 5.91 -11.35
CA THR A 29 9.57 4.53 -10.90
C THR A 29 10.94 4.36 -10.25
N VAL A 30 11.94 5.08 -10.75
CA VAL A 30 13.30 5.10 -10.23
C VAL A 30 13.38 5.92 -8.94
N VAL A 31 12.83 7.15 -8.93
CA VAL A 31 12.90 8.06 -7.78
C VAL A 31 12.15 7.51 -6.57
N PHE A 32 10.99 6.88 -6.79
CA PHE A 32 10.16 6.35 -5.71
C PHE A 32 9.39 5.09 -6.16
N PRO A 33 9.85 3.89 -5.82
CA PRO A 33 9.21 2.62 -6.18
C PRO A 33 7.95 2.40 -5.31
N ALA A 34 6.88 3.16 -5.61
CA ALA A 34 5.70 3.31 -4.77
C ALA A 34 5.03 1.98 -4.44
N MET A 35 4.89 1.07 -5.42
CA MET A 35 4.17 -0.20 -5.22
C MET A 35 4.90 -1.08 -4.21
N SER A 36 6.22 -1.25 -4.38
CA SER A 36 7.05 -2.04 -3.46
C SER A 36 7.08 -1.40 -2.05
N VAL A 37 7.11 -0.07 -1.95
CA VAL A 37 7.01 0.63 -0.66
C VAL A 37 5.65 0.36 -0.01
N MET A 38 4.55 0.39 -0.78
CA MET A 38 3.21 0.08 -0.24
C MET A 38 3.11 -1.36 0.25
N PHE A 39 3.67 -2.33 -0.48
CA PHE A 39 3.72 -3.72 -0.03
C PHE A 39 4.58 -3.88 1.23
N ALA A 40 5.73 -3.22 1.34
CA ALA A 40 6.56 -3.27 2.54
C ALA A 40 5.87 -2.67 3.77
N LEU A 41 5.21 -1.52 3.61
CA LEU A 41 4.40 -0.91 4.68
C LEU A 41 3.23 -1.81 5.09
N ALA A 42 2.57 -2.43 4.11
CA ALA A 42 1.46 -3.34 4.36
C ALA A 42 1.92 -4.61 5.07
N GLY A 43 3.04 -5.20 4.66
CA GLY A 43 3.67 -6.34 5.32
C GLY A 43 4.01 -6.05 6.79
N SER A 44 4.63 -4.90 7.05
CA SER A 44 4.92 -4.47 8.42
C SER A 44 3.66 -4.35 9.29
N MET A 45 2.59 -3.78 8.74
CA MET A 45 1.31 -3.67 9.45
C MET A 45 0.59 -5.01 9.56
N MET A 46 0.78 -5.92 8.60
CA MET A 46 0.18 -7.25 8.66
C MET A 46 0.85 -8.09 9.74
N ALA A 47 2.19 -8.05 9.86
CA ALA A 47 2.91 -8.69 10.95
C ALA A 47 2.43 -8.18 12.31
N ALA A 48 2.31 -6.86 12.49
CA ALA A 48 1.77 -6.27 13.71
C ALA A 48 0.33 -6.72 14.04
N SER A 49 -0.50 -6.91 13.00
CA SER A 49 -1.88 -7.37 13.14
C SER A 49 -1.93 -8.85 13.52
N LEU A 50 -1.09 -9.69 12.92
CA LEU A 50 -0.97 -11.12 13.24
C LEU A 50 -0.47 -11.33 14.66
N ASP A 51 0.51 -10.55 15.14
CA ASP A 51 0.98 -10.62 16.52
C ASP A 51 -0.10 -10.27 17.54
N ARG A 52 -1.01 -9.36 17.17
CA ARG A 52 -2.06 -8.90 18.06
C ARG A 52 -3.32 -9.77 18.03
N TYR A 53 -3.69 -10.26 16.87
CA TYR A 53 -5.00 -10.88 16.63
C TYR A 53 -4.91 -12.31 16.08
N GLY A 54 -3.70 -12.82 15.80
CA GLY A 54 -3.53 -14.11 15.14
C GLY A 54 -4.15 -14.12 13.73
N PRO A 55 -4.61 -15.29 13.23
CA PRO A 55 -5.18 -15.44 11.89
C PRO A 55 -6.41 -14.56 11.61
N ILE A 56 -7.16 -14.15 12.63
CA ILE A 56 -8.31 -13.21 12.51
C ILE A 56 -7.87 -11.87 11.91
N ALA A 57 -6.57 -11.55 11.95
CA ALA A 57 -6.03 -10.37 11.26
C ALA A 57 -6.32 -10.35 9.76
N VAL A 58 -6.42 -11.53 9.11
CA VAL A 58 -6.77 -11.67 7.69
C VAL A 58 -8.20 -11.18 7.46
N GLU A 59 -9.16 -11.73 8.19
CA GLU A 59 -10.57 -11.33 8.11
C GLU A 59 -10.74 -9.82 8.32
N ARG A 60 -10.09 -9.27 9.34
CA ARG A 60 -10.11 -7.82 9.62
C ARG A 60 -9.55 -6.97 8.46
N ARG A 61 -8.57 -7.49 7.72
CA ARG A 61 -8.03 -6.83 6.52
C ARG A 61 -9.01 -6.88 5.37
N LEU A 62 -9.65 -8.03 5.14
CA LEU A 62 -10.67 -8.20 4.11
C LEU A 62 -11.86 -7.27 4.36
N HIS A 63 -12.39 -7.25 5.59
CA HIS A 63 -13.47 -6.33 5.97
C HIS A 63 -13.16 -4.85 5.77
N ARG A 64 -11.88 -4.45 5.78
CA ARG A 64 -11.49 -3.06 5.50
C ARG A 64 -11.28 -2.78 4.02
N LEU A 65 -10.93 -3.80 3.24
CA LEU A 65 -10.57 -3.67 1.84
C LEU A 65 -11.79 -3.78 0.93
N LEU A 66 -12.59 -4.84 1.13
CA LEU A 66 -13.64 -5.22 0.21
C LEU A 66 -14.79 -4.21 0.08
N PRO A 67 -15.28 -3.52 1.13
CA PRO A 67 -16.38 -2.59 0.98
C PRO A 67 -16.09 -1.44 0.00
N SER A 68 -14.87 -0.90 0.02
CA SER A 68 -14.48 0.15 -0.93
C SER A 68 -14.36 -0.39 -2.37
N LEU A 69 -13.90 -1.63 -2.53
CA LEU A 69 -13.92 -2.31 -3.82
C LEU A 69 -15.36 -2.50 -4.32
N TRP A 70 -16.26 -2.96 -3.46
CA TRP A 70 -17.66 -3.20 -3.84
C TRP A 70 -18.39 -1.95 -4.31
N VAL A 71 -18.00 -0.76 -3.83
CA VAL A 71 -18.52 0.50 -4.37
C VAL A 71 -18.09 0.70 -5.83
N LEU A 72 -16.82 0.40 -6.17
CA LEU A 72 -16.37 0.43 -7.57
C LEU A 72 -17.10 -0.62 -8.41
N VAL A 73 -17.23 -1.83 -7.89
CA VAL A 73 -17.92 -2.97 -8.54
C VAL A 73 -19.38 -2.63 -8.84
N ALA A 74 -20.07 -1.99 -7.90
CA ALA A 74 -21.45 -1.55 -8.07
C ALA A 74 -21.66 -0.54 -9.21
N VAL A 75 -20.58 0.12 -9.65
CA VAL A 75 -20.59 0.98 -10.83
C VAL A 75 -20.06 0.24 -12.06
N ALA A 76 -18.91 -0.40 -11.95
CA ALA A 76 -18.19 -1.01 -13.07
C ALA A 76 -18.97 -2.17 -13.70
N VAL A 77 -19.43 -3.12 -12.89
CA VAL A 77 -20.09 -4.34 -13.38
C VAL A 77 -21.41 -4.04 -14.11
N PRO A 78 -22.35 -3.25 -13.54
CA PRO A 78 -23.56 -2.89 -14.28
C PRO A 78 -23.27 -2.15 -15.60
N VAL A 79 -22.31 -1.23 -15.61
CA VAL A 79 -21.94 -0.48 -16.82
C VAL A 79 -21.39 -1.41 -17.89
N MET A 80 -20.55 -2.39 -17.54
CA MET A 80 -20.03 -3.38 -18.50
C MET A 80 -21.13 -4.29 -19.04
N LEU A 81 -22.01 -4.80 -18.18
CA LEU A 81 -23.12 -5.68 -18.60
C LEU A 81 -24.10 -4.95 -19.49
N LEU A 82 -24.46 -3.70 -19.18
CA LEU A 82 -25.30 -2.86 -20.03
C LEU A 82 -24.58 -2.47 -21.34
N GLY A 83 -23.25 -2.43 -21.33
CA GLY A 83 -22.40 -2.19 -22.50
C GLY A 83 -22.25 -3.41 -23.43
N GLY A 84 -22.84 -4.55 -23.07
CA GLY A 84 -22.83 -5.76 -23.90
C GLY A 84 -21.86 -6.85 -23.45
N MET A 85 -21.16 -6.67 -22.34
CA MET A 85 -20.31 -7.74 -21.80
C MET A 85 -21.16 -8.98 -21.48
N ALA A 86 -20.76 -10.14 -22.02
CA ALA A 86 -21.43 -11.40 -21.73
C ALA A 86 -21.28 -11.78 -20.25
N TRP A 87 -22.34 -12.31 -19.65
CA TRP A 87 -22.27 -12.86 -18.30
C TRP A 87 -21.39 -14.13 -18.29
N ASP A 88 -20.36 -14.11 -17.45
CA ASP A 88 -19.54 -15.28 -17.09
C ASP A 88 -19.42 -15.34 -15.56
N TRP A 89 -19.29 -16.53 -14.97
CA TRP A 89 -19.07 -16.68 -13.54
C TRP A 89 -17.82 -15.93 -13.03
N LYS A 90 -16.82 -15.71 -13.91
CA LYS A 90 -15.63 -14.91 -13.62
C LYS A 90 -15.93 -13.46 -13.24
N VAL A 91 -17.12 -12.94 -13.55
CA VAL A 91 -17.58 -11.63 -13.05
C VAL A 91 -17.57 -11.58 -11.52
N LEU A 92 -17.70 -12.72 -10.84
CA LEU A 92 -17.58 -12.79 -9.38
C LEU A 92 -16.18 -12.43 -8.86
N LEU A 93 -15.15 -12.52 -9.69
CA LEU A 93 -13.78 -12.05 -9.35
C LEU A 93 -13.71 -10.55 -9.11
N TRP A 94 -14.66 -9.76 -9.60
CA TRP A 94 -14.79 -8.36 -9.23
C TRP A 94 -15.08 -8.16 -7.74
N PHE A 95 -15.80 -9.08 -7.10
CA PHE A 95 -16.13 -9.00 -5.68
C PHE A 95 -15.01 -9.51 -4.78
N PHE A 96 -14.22 -10.45 -5.28
CA PHE A 96 -13.09 -11.04 -4.57
C PHE A 96 -11.96 -11.38 -5.56
N PRO A 97 -11.08 -10.42 -5.87
CA PRO A 97 -10.11 -10.53 -6.95
C PRO A 97 -8.90 -11.40 -6.56
N VAL A 98 -9.04 -12.71 -6.70
CA VAL A 98 -7.92 -13.67 -6.60
C VAL A 98 -7.21 -13.87 -7.94
N GLU A 99 -7.89 -13.52 -9.04
CA GLU A 99 -7.37 -13.40 -10.38
C GLU A 99 -7.89 -12.09 -10.99
N ASP A 100 -7.37 -11.71 -12.16
CA ASP A 100 -7.87 -10.53 -12.86
C ASP A 100 -9.29 -10.81 -13.35
N PRO A 101 -10.28 -9.98 -12.96
CA PRO A 101 -11.65 -10.17 -13.39
C PRO A 101 -11.82 -9.83 -14.88
N PRO A 102 -12.83 -10.38 -15.58
CA PRO A 102 -13.11 -10.03 -16.96
C PRO A 102 -13.52 -8.57 -17.06
N ALA A 103 -13.07 -7.89 -18.11
CA ALA A 103 -13.46 -6.53 -18.41
C ALA A 103 -13.48 -6.28 -19.90
N GLU A 104 -14.31 -5.34 -20.33
CA GLU A 104 -14.44 -4.91 -21.71
C GLU A 104 -14.47 -3.39 -21.83
N GLY A 105 -14.14 -2.91 -23.02
CA GLY A 105 -14.20 -1.51 -23.38
C GLY A 105 -13.37 -0.62 -22.43
N PHE A 106 -13.99 0.42 -21.91
CA PHE A 106 -13.38 1.37 -20.96
C PHE A 106 -12.77 0.70 -19.71
N TRP A 107 -13.40 -0.36 -19.20
CA TRP A 107 -12.98 -1.00 -17.97
C TRP A 107 -11.78 -1.93 -18.15
N LEU A 108 -11.48 -2.37 -19.38
CA LEU A 108 -10.28 -3.16 -19.67
C LEU A 108 -9.00 -2.39 -19.30
N GLU A 109 -8.95 -1.10 -19.65
CA GLU A 109 -7.86 -0.23 -19.25
C GLU A 109 -7.94 0.08 -17.74
N GLY A 110 -9.17 0.22 -17.18
CA GLY A 110 -9.42 0.45 -15.76
C GLY A 110 -8.91 -0.66 -14.86
N LEU A 111 -8.80 -1.91 -15.36
CA LEU A 111 -8.19 -3.03 -14.65
C LEU A 111 -6.72 -2.82 -14.29
N ALA A 112 -6.04 -1.86 -14.93
CA ALA A 112 -4.65 -1.53 -14.60
C ALA A 112 -4.44 -1.13 -13.13
N ALA A 113 -5.49 -0.88 -12.35
CA ALA A 113 -5.41 -0.68 -10.92
C ALA A 113 -5.70 -1.97 -10.11
N MET A 114 -6.36 -2.98 -10.70
CA MET A 114 -6.84 -4.15 -9.94
C MET A 114 -5.74 -5.12 -9.55
N TRP A 115 -4.67 -5.23 -10.35
CA TRP A 115 -3.56 -6.15 -10.08
C TRP A 115 -2.95 -5.99 -8.68
N TYR A 116 -2.78 -4.74 -8.21
CA TYR A 116 -2.25 -4.51 -6.87
C TYR A 116 -3.19 -5.04 -5.78
N LEU A 117 -4.50 -4.88 -5.97
CA LEU A 117 -5.48 -5.36 -5.01
C LEU A 117 -5.50 -6.90 -4.96
N ARG A 118 -5.40 -7.56 -6.12
CA ARG A 118 -5.23 -9.00 -6.25
C ARG A 118 -3.99 -9.48 -5.48
N ASP A 119 -2.85 -8.87 -5.75
CA ASP A 119 -1.59 -9.26 -5.10
C ASP A 119 -1.60 -8.97 -3.61
N PHE A 120 -2.14 -7.80 -3.22
CA PHE A 120 -2.34 -7.47 -1.81
C PHE A 120 -3.19 -8.51 -1.09
N LEU A 121 -4.23 -8.99 -1.74
CA LEU A 121 -5.10 -10.05 -1.21
C LEU A 121 -4.32 -11.34 -0.99
N TRP A 122 -3.54 -11.78 -1.99
CA TRP A 122 -2.68 -12.96 -1.87
C TRP A 122 -1.66 -12.81 -0.75
N PHE A 123 -0.98 -11.69 -0.63
CA PHE A 123 -0.04 -11.45 0.46
C PHE A 123 -0.72 -11.49 1.84
N VAL A 124 -1.92 -10.94 1.97
CA VAL A 124 -2.69 -10.99 3.22
C VAL A 124 -3.06 -12.44 3.56
N LEU A 125 -3.57 -13.22 2.58
CA LEU A 125 -3.97 -14.62 2.77
C LEU A 125 -2.79 -15.52 3.12
N LEU A 126 -1.63 -15.30 2.51
CA LEU A 126 -0.42 -16.10 2.75
C LEU A 126 0.32 -15.69 4.03
N SER A 127 0.09 -14.51 4.57
CA SER A 127 0.83 -13.97 5.72
C SER A 127 0.80 -14.83 6.99
N PRO A 128 -0.30 -15.50 7.36
CA PRO A 128 -0.32 -16.38 8.55
C PRO A 128 0.68 -17.53 8.47
N LEU A 129 0.99 -18.00 7.26
CA LEU A 129 2.00 -19.03 6.99
C LEU A 129 3.39 -18.43 6.79
N ALA A 130 3.45 -17.31 6.07
CA ALA A 130 4.71 -16.67 5.70
C ALA A 130 5.43 -16.06 6.92
N LEU A 131 4.71 -15.46 7.87
CA LEU A 131 5.33 -14.82 9.04
C LEU A 131 6.05 -15.79 9.98
N PRO A 132 5.46 -16.93 10.39
CA PRO A 132 6.16 -17.94 11.18
C PRO A 132 7.37 -18.53 10.42
N LEU A 133 7.21 -18.80 9.12
CA LEU A 133 8.29 -19.30 8.27
C LEU A 133 9.45 -18.30 8.20
N PHE A 134 9.14 -17.02 7.97
CA PHE A 134 10.12 -15.93 7.97
C PHE A 134 10.85 -15.83 9.32
N ARG A 135 10.14 -15.95 10.44
CA ARG A 135 10.75 -15.87 11.78
C ARG A 135 11.65 -17.06 12.09
N ARG A 136 11.32 -18.24 11.56
CA ARG A 136 12.13 -19.47 11.73
C ARG A 136 13.35 -19.49 10.80
N PHE A 137 13.16 -19.06 9.54
CA PHE A 137 14.17 -19.09 8.48
C PHE A 137 14.24 -17.72 7.76
N PRO A 138 14.72 -16.65 8.41
CA PRO A 138 14.57 -15.28 7.87
C PRO A 138 15.29 -15.08 6.53
N LEU A 139 16.52 -15.53 6.38
CA LEU A 139 17.28 -15.35 5.13
C LEU A 139 16.73 -16.20 3.99
N PRO A 140 16.54 -17.54 4.11
CA PRO A 140 15.95 -18.33 3.04
C PRO A 140 14.59 -17.81 2.59
N THR A 141 13.70 -17.48 3.53
CA THR A 141 12.38 -16.97 3.20
C THR A 141 12.44 -15.62 2.48
N LEU A 142 13.34 -14.71 2.91
CA LEU A 142 13.53 -13.41 2.27
C LEU A 142 14.10 -13.55 0.86
N LEU A 143 15.04 -14.49 0.64
CA LEU A 143 15.70 -14.70 -0.64
C LEU A 143 14.82 -15.47 -1.64
N LEU A 144 13.82 -16.22 -1.18
CA LEU A 144 12.97 -17.05 -2.03
C LEU A 144 12.32 -16.28 -3.19
N PRO A 145 11.60 -15.15 -2.98
CA PRO A 145 10.99 -14.41 -4.07
C PRO A 145 12.01 -13.82 -5.05
N TYR A 146 13.18 -13.36 -4.58
CA TYR A 146 14.24 -12.88 -5.47
C TYR A 146 14.83 -14.01 -6.30
N GLY A 147 15.09 -15.16 -5.68
CA GLY A 147 15.57 -16.36 -6.39
C GLY A 147 14.58 -16.84 -7.44
N ALA A 148 13.29 -16.90 -7.10
CA ALA A 148 12.24 -17.24 -8.05
C ALA A 148 12.20 -16.23 -9.21
N LEU A 149 12.30 -14.94 -8.94
CA LEU A 149 12.30 -13.90 -9.98
C LEU A 149 13.54 -14.01 -10.89
N VAL A 150 14.72 -14.29 -10.34
CA VAL A 150 15.93 -14.55 -11.13
C VAL A 150 15.73 -15.76 -12.04
N VAL A 151 15.21 -16.87 -11.52
CA VAL A 151 14.92 -18.06 -12.33
C VAL A 151 13.94 -17.75 -13.45
N ILE A 152 12.81 -17.08 -13.15
CA ILE A 152 11.82 -16.66 -14.14
C ILE A 152 12.48 -15.79 -15.23
N THR A 153 13.28 -14.82 -14.83
CA THR A 153 13.92 -13.88 -15.76
C THR A 153 14.93 -14.55 -16.66
N LEU A 154 15.80 -15.43 -16.10
CA LEU A 154 16.87 -16.05 -16.85
C LEU A 154 16.38 -17.23 -17.73
N SER A 155 15.34 -17.94 -17.31
CA SER A 155 14.75 -19.04 -18.09
C SER A 155 13.81 -18.55 -19.20
N GLY A 156 13.41 -17.27 -19.21
CA GLY A 156 12.38 -16.76 -20.11
C GLY A 156 10.99 -17.37 -19.84
N ALA A 157 10.79 -18.00 -18.68
CA ALA A 157 9.51 -18.60 -18.33
C ALA A 157 8.42 -17.54 -18.18
N THR A 158 7.20 -17.88 -18.60
CA THR A 158 6.00 -17.04 -18.45
C THR A 158 5.02 -17.68 -17.46
N PRO A 159 5.31 -17.66 -16.14
CA PRO A 159 4.41 -18.22 -15.16
C PRO A 159 3.11 -17.44 -15.09
N HIS A 160 2.12 -18.02 -14.41
CA HIS A 160 0.87 -17.30 -14.10
C HIS A 160 1.16 -15.94 -13.44
N LEU A 161 0.38 -14.91 -13.78
CA LEU A 161 0.60 -13.52 -13.32
C LEU A 161 0.77 -13.41 -11.80
N VAL A 162 -0.06 -14.10 -11.03
CA VAL A 162 0.04 -14.11 -9.55
C VAL A 162 1.39 -14.61 -9.07
N VAL A 163 1.94 -15.67 -9.68
CA VAL A 163 3.25 -16.24 -9.29
C VAL A 163 4.36 -15.26 -9.61
N ARG A 164 4.31 -14.62 -10.79
CA ARG A 164 5.27 -13.60 -11.19
C ARG A 164 5.25 -12.40 -10.23
N ASP A 165 4.06 -11.92 -9.89
CA ASP A 165 3.90 -10.74 -9.06
C ASP A 165 4.22 -11.04 -7.58
N LEU A 166 3.95 -12.27 -7.10
CA LEU A 166 4.44 -12.74 -5.80
C LEU A 166 5.98 -12.81 -5.75
N ALA A 167 6.63 -13.22 -6.83
CA ALA A 167 8.09 -13.19 -6.92
C ALA A 167 8.63 -11.75 -6.98
N LEU A 168 7.96 -10.85 -7.70
CA LEU A 168 8.38 -9.46 -7.84
C LEU A 168 8.25 -8.67 -6.53
N TYR A 169 7.12 -8.77 -5.84
CA TYR A 169 6.80 -7.94 -4.67
C TYR A 169 6.95 -8.68 -3.33
N GLY A 170 7.11 -9.99 -3.33
CA GLY A 170 7.24 -10.80 -2.11
C GLY A 170 8.41 -10.39 -1.24
N GLY A 171 9.54 -10.04 -1.85
CA GLY A 171 10.69 -9.52 -1.13
C GLY A 171 10.39 -8.22 -0.38
N ALA A 172 9.63 -7.30 -0.99
CA ALA A 172 9.20 -6.07 -0.36
C ALA A 172 8.25 -6.33 0.83
N TRP A 173 7.29 -7.26 0.68
CA TRP A 173 6.40 -7.67 1.77
C TRP A 173 7.16 -8.25 2.96
N LEU A 174 8.13 -9.13 2.71
CA LEU A 174 8.97 -9.75 3.73
C LEU A 174 9.95 -8.76 4.39
N LEU A 175 10.45 -7.76 3.66
CA LEU A 175 11.17 -6.63 4.25
C LEU A 175 10.26 -5.82 5.21
N GLY A 176 8.97 -5.76 4.94
CA GLY A 176 7.97 -5.25 5.88
C GLY A 176 7.90 -6.06 7.18
N PHE A 177 7.94 -7.40 7.11
CA PHE A 177 8.05 -8.25 8.30
C PHE A 177 9.35 -7.99 9.06
N ALA A 178 10.48 -7.90 8.33
CA ALA A 178 11.77 -7.55 8.91
C ALA A 178 11.76 -6.21 9.63
N HIS A 179 11.07 -5.21 9.07
CA HIS A 179 10.88 -3.90 9.71
C HIS A 179 10.07 -4.02 11.02
N HIS A 180 8.94 -4.74 10.98
CA HIS A 180 8.12 -4.94 12.19
C HIS A 180 8.90 -5.65 13.29
N ASP A 181 9.68 -6.68 12.94
CA ASP A 181 10.50 -7.45 13.88
C ASP A 181 11.77 -6.71 14.33
N GLY A 182 11.98 -5.46 13.87
CA GLY A 182 13.12 -4.62 14.26
C GLY A 182 14.45 -5.02 13.62
N LEU A 183 14.42 -5.90 12.59
CA LEU A 183 15.64 -6.39 11.93
C LEU A 183 16.33 -5.34 11.05
N LEU A 184 15.68 -4.22 10.73
CA LEU A 184 16.22 -3.16 9.89
C LEU A 184 16.80 -1.98 10.67
N SER A 185 16.56 -1.85 11.99
CA SER A 185 17.02 -0.73 12.79
C SER A 185 18.28 -1.08 13.57
N ARG A 186 19.26 -0.14 13.61
CA ARG A 186 20.40 -0.21 14.52
C ARG A 186 20.03 0.11 15.96
N ASP A 187 18.98 0.89 16.15
CA ASP A 187 18.52 1.37 17.48
C ASP A 187 17.80 0.29 18.31
N ALA A 188 17.61 -0.90 17.75
CA ALA A 188 17.21 -2.07 18.53
C ALA A 188 18.27 -2.39 19.63
N LEU A 189 19.47 -1.83 19.53
CA LEU A 189 20.54 -1.93 20.52
C LEU A 189 20.39 -0.96 21.70
N VAL A 190 19.66 0.13 21.52
CA VAL A 190 19.44 1.15 22.55
C VAL A 190 17.99 1.09 22.98
N GLY A 191 17.65 0.13 23.82
CA GLY A 191 16.51 -0.03 24.74
C GLY A 191 15.23 0.81 24.63
N ARG A 192 14.86 1.37 23.46
CA ARG A 192 13.70 2.25 23.27
C ARG A 192 12.55 1.65 22.44
N GLY A 193 12.71 0.45 21.94
CA GLY A 193 11.65 -0.34 21.33
C GLY A 193 11.37 -1.57 22.18
N GLY A 194 10.90 -1.36 23.41
CA GLY A 194 10.63 -2.44 24.35
C GLY A 194 9.64 -3.47 23.73
N ARG A 195 10.15 -4.59 23.29
CA ARG A 195 9.36 -5.82 23.26
C ARG A 195 9.02 -6.15 24.70
N PHE A 196 7.83 -5.82 25.15
CA PHE A 196 7.26 -6.46 26.32
C PHE A 196 6.99 -7.91 25.93
N GLY A 197 7.95 -8.78 26.23
CA GLY A 197 7.68 -10.20 26.32
C GLY A 197 6.55 -10.43 27.34
N ARG A 198 5.79 -11.48 27.18
CA ARG A 198 4.76 -11.93 28.12
C ARG A 198 5.37 -12.14 29.53
N GLY A 199 5.69 -11.06 30.24
CA GLY A 199 6.34 -11.13 31.54
C GLY A 199 7.20 -9.92 31.94
N GLY A 200 7.15 -8.81 31.16
CA GLY A 200 7.72 -7.52 31.60
C GLY A 200 9.24 -7.45 31.80
N ARG A 201 10.01 -8.46 31.40
CA ARG A 201 11.47 -8.43 31.52
C ARG A 201 12.08 -7.81 30.26
N PRO A 202 12.99 -6.81 30.38
CA PRO A 202 13.74 -6.28 29.25
C PRO A 202 14.62 -7.40 28.68
N THR A 203 14.37 -7.78 27.42
CA THR A 203 15.28 -8.71 26.72
C THR A 203 16.63 -8.03 26.55
N ARG A 204 17.70 -8.74 26.95
CA ARG A 204 19.11 -8.34 26.79
C ARG A 204 19.32 -7.72 25.41
N ALA A 205 20.07 -6.62 25.35
CA ALA A 205 20.55 -6.02 24.11
C ALA A 205 21.24 -7.09 23.24
N GLY A 206 20.50 -7.59 22.26
CA GLY A 206 21.00 -8.63 21.34
C GLY A 206 21.93 -8.01 20.30
N LYS A 207 22.83 -8.81 19.71
CA LYS A 207 23.67 -8.40 18.58
C LYS A 207 22.80 -7.87 17.44
N PRO A 208 23.25 -6.83 16.68
CA PRO A 208 22.51 -6.32 15.55
C PRO A 208 22.22 -7.45 14.57
N SER A 209 21.03 -7.44 13.97
CA SER A 209 20.69 -8.40 12.91
C SER A 209 21.67 -8.26 11.74
N VAL A 210 21.87 -9.33 10.98
CA VAL A 210 22.68 -9.31 9.75
C VAL A 210 22.22 -8.20 8.81
N LEU A 211 20.92 -8.01 8.65
CA LEU A 211 20.33 -6.94 7.80
C LEU A 211 20.69 -5.53 8.30
N ALA A 212 20.60 -5.28 9.60
CA ALA A 212 20.97 -3.98 10.18
C ALA A 212 22.48 -3.71 10.11
N ARG A 213 23.31 -4.76 10.29
CA ARG A 213 24.77 -4.65 10.24
C ARG A 213 25.28 -4.32 8.84
N TYR A 214 24.79 -5.04 7.82
CA TYR A 214 25.24 -4.91 6.44
C TYR A 214 24.31 -4.04 5.58
N ARG A 215 23.39 -3.30 6.16
CA ARG A 215 22.37 -2.53 5.44
C ARG A 215 22.93 -1.69 4.31
N TRP A 216 23.94 -0.88 4.57
CA TRP A 216 24.50 0.04 3.57
C TRP A 216 25.24 -0.69 2.46
N TRP A 217 25.91 -1.80 2.79
CA TRP A 217 26.50 -2.67 1.79
C TRP A 217 25.45 -3.32 0.90
N LEU A 218 24.36 -3.83 1.51
CA LEU A 218 23.23 -4.39 0.76
C LEU A 218 22.57 -3.34 -0.12
N VAL A 219 22.37 -2.12 0.36
CA VAL A 219 21.84 -0.99 -0.42
C VAL A 219 22.73 -0.72 -1.64
N GLY A 220 24.06 -0.67 -1.45
CA GLY A 220 25.02 -0.49 -2.54
C GLY A 220 24.94 -1.61 -3.56
N VAL A 221 25.01 -2.86 -3.13
CA VAL A 221 24.99 -4.04 -4.03
C VAL A 221 23.65 -4.14 -4.77
N LEU A 222 22.53 -4.11 -4.06
CA LEU A 222 21.20 -4.24 -4.68
C LEU A 222 20.89 -3.07 -5.61
N GLY A 223 21.22 -1.84 -5.18
CA GLY A 223 21.02 -0.63 -5.99
C GLY A 223 21.88 -0.65 -7.26
N THR A 224 23.17 -0.97 -7.15
CA THR A 224 24.07 -1.05 -8.31
C THR A 224 23.65 -2.17 -9.26
N THR A 225 23.39 -3.38 -8.73
CA THR A 225 22.96 -4.51 -9.57
C THR A 225 21.63 -4.20 -10.27
N GLY A 226 20.66 -3.64 -9.56
CA GLY A 226 19.38 -3.23 -10.15
C GLY A 226 19.54 -2.15 -11.22
N ALA A 227 20.39 -1.15 -10.98
CA ALA A 227 20.68 -0.10 -11.95
C ALA A 227 21.41 -0.64 -13.20
N VAL A 228 22.46 -1.46 -13.02
CA VAL A 228 23.16 -2.09 -14.14
C VAL A 228 22.22 -2.98 -14.95
N TRP A 229 21.39 -3.78 -14.28
CA TRP A 229 20.40 -4.61 -14.97
C TRP A 229 19.42 -3.77 -15.79
N ALA A 230 18.88 -2.67 -15.24
CA ALA A 230 17.97 -1.79 -15.95
C ALA A 230 18.63 -1.12 -17.18
N LEU A 231 19.88 -0.71 -17.05
CA LEU A 231 20.63 -0.07 -18.15
C LEU A 231 20.98 -1.05 -19.29
N THR A 232 21.23 -2.33 -18.95
CA THR A 232 21.58 -3.37 -19.93
C THR A 232 20.38 -4.09 -20.52
N HIS A 233 19.20 -4.02 -19.87
CA HIS A 233 17.96 -4.68 -20.30
C HIS A 233 16.78 -3.69 -20.24
N PRO A 234 16.81 -2.59 -21.05
CA PRO A 234 15.71 -1.63 -21.03
C PRO A 234 14.40 -2.27 -21.50
N GLY A 235 13.31 -1.86 -20.86
CA GLY A 235 11.98 -2.30 -21.24
C GLY A 235 11.40 -1.53 -22.44
N PRO A 236 10.18 -1.84 -22.87
CA PRO A 236 9.49 -1.16 -23.96
C PRO A 236 9.38 0.36 -23.77
N ARG A 237 9.27 0.83 -22.50
CA ARG A 237 9.24 2.25 -22.13
C ARG A 237 10.59 2.76 -21.60
N GLY A 238 11.67 2.16 -22.07
CA GLY A 238 13.04 2.51 -21.66
C GLY A 238 13.35 2.09 -20.23
N LEU A 239 13.71 3.03 -19.35
CA LEU A 239 14.08 2.78 -17.95
C LEU A 239 12.88 2.79 -16.99
N ASP A 240 11.67 2.53 -17.47
CA ASP A 240 10.52 2.31 -16.60
C ASP A 240 10.69 0.98 -15.85
N LEU A 241 10.94 1.05 -14.53
CA LEU A 241 11.17 -0.15 -13.72
C LEU A 241 9.96 -1.08 -13.66
N ASN A 242 8.75 -0.61 -13.98
CA ASN A 242 7.58 -1.48 -14.06
C ASN A 242 7.68 -2.49 -15.22
N ASP A 243 8.47 -2.17 -16.25
CA ASP A 243 8.71 -3.04 -17.40
C ASP A 243 9.91 -3.98 -17.17
N ILE A 244 10.69 -3.78 -16.11
CA ILE A 244 11.95 -4.51 -15.85
C ILE A 244 11.87 -5.17 -14.45
N PRO A 245 11.15 -6.32 -14.30
CA PRO A 245 10.82 -6.89 -12.99
C PRO A 245 12.02 -7.11 -12.07
N LEU A 246 13.12 -7.66 -12.57
CA LEU A 246 14.30 -7.93 -11.75
C LEU A 246 14.97 -6.64 -11.26
N ALA A 247 15.12 -5.65 -12.14
CA ALA A 247 15.63 -4.34 -11.74
C ALA A 247 14.71 -3.67 -10.71
N ASN A 248 13.39 -3.73 -10.93
CA ASN A 248 12.40 -3.21 -10.00
C ASN A 248 12.53 -3.84 -8.61
N ALA A 249 12.61 -5.17 -8.52
CA ALA A 249 12.73 -5.87 -7.24
C ALA A 249 14.01 -5.48 -6.48
N LEU A 250 15.16 -5.46 -7.17
CA LEU A 250 16.46 -5.15 -6.55
C LEU A 250 16.55 -3.67 -6.13
N TRP A 251 16.17 -2.75 -7.03
CA TRP A 251 16.14 -1.30 -6.75
C TRP A 251 15.20 -0.98 -5.61
N SER A 252 14.00 -1.55 -5.64
CA SER A 252 13.01 -1.38 -4.59
C SER A 252 13.48 -1.90 -3.24
N ALA A 253 14.17 -3.04 -3.22
CA ALA A 253 14.75 -3.58 -1.98
C ALA A 253 15.79 -2.61 -1.38
N ALA A 254 16.69 -2.06 -2.22
CA ALA A 254 17.65 -1.05 -1.79
C ALA A 254 16.93 0.18 -1.21
N PHE A 255 15.92 0.69 -1.92
CA PHE A 255 15.12 1.82 -1.47
C PHE A 255 14.41 1.56 -0.13
N ILE A 256 13.76 0.40 0.02
CA ILE A 256 13.04 -0.01 1.23
C ILE A 256 14.00 -0.13 2.42
N LEU A 257 15.19 -0.70 2.23
CA LEU A 257 16.22 -0.79 3.26
C LEU A 257 16.65 0.58 3.77
N VAL A 258 16.73 1.59 2.89
CA VAL A 258 16.97 2.98 3.29
C VAL A 258 15.74 3.54 3.99
N ALA A 259 14.58 3.51 3.33
CA ALA A 259 13.37 4.17 3.80
C ALA A 259 12.87 3.62 5.14
N LEU A 260 12.83 2.31 5.33
CA LEU A 260 12.39 1.69 6.58
C LEU A 260 13.49 1.61 7.66
N GLY A 261 14.74 1.75 7.26
CA GLY A 261 15.88 1.80 8.20
C GLY A 261 16.07 3.17 8.86
N VAL A 262 15.38 4.21 8.39
CA VAL A 262 15.37 5.56 8.95
C VAL A 262 14.01 5.80 9.59
N ALA A 263 13.97 6.38 10.76
CA ALA A 263 12.73 6.70 11.48
C ALA A 263 12.71 8.18 11.91
N PRO A 264 12.67 9.13 10.96
CA PRO A 264 12.67 10.55 11.32
C PRO A 264 11.39 10.92 12.08
N ARG A 265 11.50 11.86 13.01
CA ARG A 265 10.36 12.42 13.71
C ARG A 265 9.69 13.46 12.82
N ILE A 266 8.47 13.17 12.38
CA ILE A 266 7.70 14.07 11.51
C ILE A 266 6.49 14.59 12.26
N ALA A 267 6.26 15.90 12.15
CA ALA A 267 5.05 16.54 12.66
C ALA A 267 3.81 16.05 11.90
N GLY A 268 2.73 15.80 12.63
CA GLY A 268 1.48 15.38 12.01
C GLY A 268 0.82 16.53 11.24
N ARG A 269 0.56 16.34 9.96
CA ARG A 269 -0.23 17.26 9.13
C ARG A 269 -1.61 16.66 8.84
N ARG A 270 -2.65 17.49 8.84
CA ARG A 270 -4.03 17.07 8.53
C ARG A 270 -4.13 16.42 7.16
N THR A 271 -3.43 16.97 6.17
CA THR A 271 -3.36 16.44 4.79
C THR A 271 -2.92 14.97 4.75
N LEU A 272 -1.89 14.59 5.52
CA LEU A 272 -1.44 13.20 5.61
C LEU A 272 -2.52 12.28 6.19
N THR A 273 -3.30 12.79 7.13
CA THR A 273 -4.38 12.01 7.73
C THR A 273 -5.50 11.77 6.72
N VAL A 274 -5.88 12.80 5.94
CA VAL A 274 -6.89 12.68 4.88
C VAL A 274 -6.43 11.70 3.81
N LEU A 275 -5.26 11.91 3.21
CA LEU A 275 -4.72 11.03 2.17
C LEU A 275 -4.65 9.56 2.62
N ASN A 276 -4.15 9.30 3.82
CA ASN A 276 -4.04 7.93 4.31
C ASN A 276 -5.38 7.28 4.69
N SER A 277 -6.38 8.08 5.08
CA SER A 277 -7.70 7.55 5.42
C SER A 277 -8.59 7.32 4.20
N ARG A 278 -8.22 7.87 3.05
CA ARG A 278 -8.90 7.76 1.75
C ARG A 278 -8.03 7.12 0.66
N ALA A 279 -6.92 6.53 1.07
CA ALA A 279 -5.92 6.00 0.13
C ALA A 279 -6.48 4.92 -0.78
N LEU A 280 -7.36 4.05 -0.28
CA LEU A 280 -7.97 2.99 -1.07
C LEU A 280 -8.97 3.54 -2.08
N THR A 281 -9.82 4.48 -1.69
CA THR A 281 -10.74 5.18 -2.61
C THR A 281 -9.95 5.87 -3.72
N ILE A 282 -8.93 6.65 -3.38
CA ILE A 282 -8.06 7.31 -4.37
C ILE A 282 -7.44 6.26 -5.31
N TYR A 283 -6.95 5.16 -4.73
CA TYR A 283 -6.31 4.10 -5.51
C TYR A 283 -7.27 3.42 -6.49
N LEU A 284 -8.49 3.09 -6.08
CA LEU A 284 -9.45 2.38 -6.92
C LEU A 284 -9.98 3.26 -8.05
N TRP A 285 -10.15 4.55 -7.83
CA TRP A 285 -10.83 5.45 -8.76
C TRP A 285 -9.87 6.24 -9.68
N HIS A 286 -8.56 6.32 -9.38
CA HIS A 286 -7.68 7.19 -10.18
C HIS A 286 -7.57 6.75 -11.64
N VAL A 287 -7.40 5.45 -11.93
CA VAL A 287 -7.27 4.98 -13.32
C VAL A 287 -8.57 5.17 -14.11
N PRO A 288 -9.76 4.74 -13.63
CA PRO A 288 -11.01 5.04 -14.32
C PRO A 288 -11.20 6.52 -14.61
N LEU A 289 -10.89 7.40 -13.67
CA LEU A 289 -11.02 8.85 -13.87
C LEU A 289 -10.02 9.38 -14.89
N ILE A 290 -8.76 8.92 -14.87
CA ILE A 290 -7.74 9.31 -15.85
C ILE A 290 -8.19 8.93 -17.25
N ILE A 291 -8.65 7.68 -17.45
CA ILE A 291 -9.12 7.20 -18.76
C ILE A 291 -10.32 8.03 -19.22
N MET A 292 -11.29 8.26 -18.35
CA MET A 292 -12.46 9.09 -18.65
C MET A 292 -12.06 10.48 -19.12
N VAL A 293 -11.13 11.15 -18.41
CA VAL A 293 -10.65 12.49 -18.78
C VAL A 293 -9.92 12.47 -20.14
N VAL A 294 -9.11 11.45 -20.39
CA VAL A 294 -8.41 11.29 -21.68
C VAL A 294 -9.42 11.10 -22.82
N ARG A 295 -10.40 10.20 -22.67
CA ARG A 295 -11.42 9.95 -23.71
C ARG A 295 -12.28 11.19 -24.00
N VAL A 296 -12.68 11.92 -22.96
CA VAL A 296 -13.42 13.19 -23.14
C VAL A 296 -12.55 14.23 -23.85
N ALA A 297 -11.27 14.33 -23.51
CA ALA A 297 -10.35 15.25 -24.15
C ALA A 297 -10.15 14.94 -25.64
N GLU A 298 -9.97 13.67 -26.00
CA GLU A 298 -9.87 13.21 -27.38
C GLU A 298 -11.15 13.53 -28.17
N ALA A 299 -12.30 13.28 -27.60
CA ALA A 299 -13.60 13.56 -28.23
C ALA A 299 -13.89 15.05 -28.43
N THR A 300 -13.31 15.92 -27.57
CA THR A 300 -13.51 17.38 -27.62
C THR A 300 -12.35 18.14 -28.26
N GLY A 301 -11.30 17.42 -28.75
CA GLY A 301 -10.13 18.04 -29.37
C GLY A 301 -9.20 18.77 -28.38
N LEU A 302 -9.32 18.52 -27.07
CA LEU A 302 -8.40 19.08 -26.07
C LEU A 302 -7.04 18.39 -26.13
N PRO A 303 -5.93 19.12 -25.86
CA PRO A 303 -4.59 18.53 -25.92
C PRO A 303 -4.44 17.47 -24.82
N VAL A 304 -4.09 16.23 -25.20
CA VAL A 304 -3.80 15.14 -24.25
C VAL A 304 -2.31 14.95 -24.00
N HIS A 305 -1.45 15.51 -24.84
CA HIS A 305 0.00 15.37 -24.77
C HIS A 305 0.70 16.71 -24.47
N GLY A 306 1.99 16.63 -24.15
CA GLY A 306 2.81 17.81 -23.81
C GLY A 306 2.45 18.40 -22.44
N TRP A 307 3.14 19.46 -22.06
CA TRP A 307 3.00 20.07 -20.74
C TRP A 307 1.59 20.61 -20.47
N VAL A 308 0.95 21.20 -21.48
CA VAL A 308 -0.42 21.73 -21.36
C VAL A 308 -1.39 20.56 -21.11
N GLY A 309 -1.29 19.48 -21.92
CA GLY A 309 -2.15 18.31 -21.75
C GLY A 309 -1.96 17.64 -20.38
N ILE A 310 -0.74 17.51 -19.90
CA ILE A 310 -0.43 16.92 -18.61
C ILE A 310 -0.97 17.75 -17.44
N THR A 311 -0.73 19.08 -17.46
CA THR A 311 -1.09 19.94 -16.34
C THR A 311 -2.59 20.04 -16.12
N TRP A 312 -3.37 20.28 -17.19
CA TRP A 312 -4.81 20.35 -17.04
C TRP A 312 -5.44 19.00 -16.69
N ARG A 313 -4.95 17.87 -17.26
CA ARG A 313 -5.41 16.52 -16.88
C ARG A 313 -5.17 16.25 -15.40
N LEU A 314 -3.97 16.53 -14.88
CA LEU A 314 -3.68 16.39 -13.46
C LEU A 314 -4.60 17.23 -12.60
N ALA A 315 -4.90 18.46 -13.01
CA ALA A 315 -5.82 19.34 -12.29
C ALA A 315 -7.23 18.75 -12.26
N VAL A 316 -7.78 18.37 -13.42
CA VAL A 316 -9.12 17.81 -13.54
C VAL A 316 -9.25 16.47 -12.80
N VAL A 317 -8.30 15.56 -12.99
CA VAL A 317 -8.27 14.27 -12.26
C VAL A 317 -8.21 14.50 -10.74
N SER A 318 -7.42 15.47 -10.28
CA SER A 318 -7.34 15.79 -8.84
C SER A 318 -8.67 16.31 -8.28
N VAL A 319 -9.37 17.15 -9.04
CA VAL A 319 -10.71 17.64 -8.67
C VAL A 319 -11.72 16.50 -8.64
N LEU A 320 -11.74 15.66 -9.68
CA LEU A 320 -12.65 14.51 -9.76
C LEU A 320 -12.39 13.50 -8.65
N LEU A 321 -11.11 13.21 -8.35
CA LEU A 321 -10.75 12.37 -7.20
C LEU A 321 -11.23 12.99 -5.89
N GLY A 322 -11.11 14.31 -5.73
CA GLY A 322 -11.66 15.03 -4.58
C GLY A 322 -13.17 14.82 -4.45
N ILE A 323 -13.91 14.92 -5.55
CA ILE A 323 -15.36 14.68 -5.60
C ILE A 323 -15.68 13.23 -5.21
N VAL A 324 -15.01 12.25 -5.81
CA VAL A 324 -15.20 10.82 -5.49
C VAL A 324 -14.89 10.54 -4.03
N VAL A 325 -13.81 11.10 -3.49
CA VAL A 325 -13.46 10.97 -2.07
C VAL A 325 -14.57 11.52 -1.16
N LEU A 326 -15.20 12.62 -1.53
CA LEU A 326 -16.34 13.17 -0.77
C LEU A 326 -17.58 12.29 -0.88
N LEU A 327 -17.88 11.76 -2.09
CA LEU A 327 -19.08 10.96 -2.35
C LEU A 327 -19.02 9.57 -1.72
N VAL A 328 -17.89 8.87 -1.84
CA VAL A 328 -17.80 7.45 -1.46
C VAL A 328 -16.69 7.14 -0.44
N GLY A 329 -15.77 8.07 -0.16
CA GLY A 329 -14.64 7.82 0.74
C GLY A 329 -15.04 7.49 2.18
N TRP A 330 -16.22 7.89 2.63
CA TRP A 330 -16.75 7.56 3.95
C TRP A 330 -16.96 6.06 4.16
N VAL A 331 -17.08 5.27 3.09
CA VAL A 331 -17.15 3.80 3.16
C VAL A 331 -15.91 3.22 3.84
N GLU A 332 -14.72 3.82 3.64
CA GLU A 332 -13.49 3.42 4.35
C GLU A 332 -13.58 3.63 5.87
N ASP A 333 -14.35 4.62 6.32
CA ASP A 333 -14.59 4.81 7.76
C ASP A 333 -15.50 3.72 8.32
N LEU A 334 -16.58 3.37 7.60
CA LEU A 334 -17.46 2.27 7.99
C LEU A 334 -16.71 0.94 8.02
N ALA A 335 -15.95 0.64 6.96
CA ALA A 335 -15.13 -0.56 6.87
C ALA A 335 -14.08 -0.65 8.00
N ALA A 336 -13.65 0.50 8.54
CA ALA A 336 -12.75 0.58 9.68
C ALA A 336 -13.46 0.61 11.05
N GLY A 337 -14.79 0.47 11.10
CA GLY A 337 -15.60 0.56 12.33
C GLY A 337 -15.60 1.97 12.94
N ARG A 338 -15.40 2.99 12.13
CA ARG A 338 -15.40 4.41 12.54
C ARG A 338 -16.70 5.10 12.12
N ARG A 339 -17.03 6.20 12.81
CA ARG A 339 -18.13 7.06 12.35
C ARG A 339 -17.76 7.68 11.00
N PRO A 340 -18.65 7.62 10.00
CA PRO A 340 -18.38 8.18 8.68
C PRO A 340 -18.17 9.69 8.76
N THR A 341 -17.17 10.19 8.06
CA THR A 341 -16.85 11.62 7.99
C THR A 341 -16.53 11.98 6.53
N LEU A 342 -17.03 13.12 6.05
CA LEU A 342 -16.70 13.60 4.70
C LEU A 342 -15.19 13.93 4.61
N VAL A 343 -14.69 14.66 5.60
CA VAL A 343 -13.27 15.03 5.67
C VAL A 343 -12.69 14.55 7.00
N PRO A 344 -11.82 13.51 7.01
CA PRO A 344 -11.16 13.01 8.21
C PRO A 344 -10.26 14.07 8.86
N GLY A 345 -10.09 13.99 10.19
CA GLY A 345 -9.15 14.84 10.93
C GLY A 345 -9.70 16.21 11.34
N GLY A 346 -11.03 16.44 11.30
CA GLY A 346 -11.67 17.52 12.02
C GLY A 346 -11.42 17.34 13.53
N SER A 347 -10.96 18.39 14.22
CA SER A 347 -10.87 18.37 15.67
C SER A 347 -12.25 18.07 16.24
N ARG A 348 -12.37 16.98 17.02
CA ARG A 348 -13.50 16.87 17.93
C ARG A 348 -13.41 18.10 18.84
N ARG A 349 -14.34 19.06 18.71
CA ARG A 349 -14.67 19.92 19.85
C ARG A 349 -15.11 18.93 20.94
N THR A 350 -14.21 18.61 21.86
CA THR A 350 -14.61 18.11 23.16
C THR A 350 -15.48 19.21 23.73
N VAL A 351 -16.79 18.99 23.72
CA VAL A 351 -17.69 19.80 24.55
C VAL A 351 -17.12 19.63 25.97
N PRO A 352 -16.69 20.70 26.61
CA PRO A 352 -16.25 20.57 28.01
C PRO A 352 -17.45 19.96 28.75
N VAL A 353 -17.25 18.78 29.32
CA VAL A 353 -18.19 18.28 30.32
C VAL A 353 -18.10 19.31 31.44
N SER A 354 -19.16 20.11 31.57
CA SER A 354 -19.29 21.03 32.69
C SER A 354 -19.10 20.20 33.96
N PRO A 355 -18.15 20.57 34.84
CA PRO A 355 -18.01 19.85 36.11
C PRO A 355 -19.38 19.87 36.79
N ALA A 356 -19.85 18.71 37.20
CA ALA A 356 -21.07 18.61 38.00
C ALA A 356 -20.93 19.57 39.19
N PRO A 357 -21.99 20.32 39.54
CA PRO A 357 -21.94 21.28 40.62
C PRO A 357 -21.54 20.54 41.90
N ALA A 358 -20.50 21.03 42.57
CA ALA A 358 -19.88 20.43 43.76
C ALA A 358 -20.80 20.31 44.99
N GLY A 359 -22.09 20.54 44.84
CA GLY A 359 -23.08 20.50 45.91
C GLY A 359 -23.84 19.18 46.09
N ALA A 360 -23.64 18.16 45.19
CA ALA A 360 -24.46 16.95 45.28
C ALA A 360 -23.86 15.83 46.19
N VAL A 361 -22.66 15.99 46.70
CA VAL A 361 -22.01 14.96 47.54
C VAL A 361 -22.18 15.22 49.04
N GLU A 362 -22.60 16.45 49.43
CA GLU A 362 -22.73 16.81 50.85
C GLU A 362 -24.08 16.45 51.47
N LEU A 363 -25.11 16.21 50.64
CA LEU A 363 -26.47 15.82 51.09
C LEU A 363 -26.65 14.31 51.36
N ALA A 364 -25.69 13.48 51.03
CA ALA A 364 -25.74 12.04 51.28
C ALA A 364 -25.05 11.59 52.57
N ARG A 365 -24.46 12.53 53.34
CA ARG A 365 -23.78 12.25 54.62
C ARG A 365 -24.52 12.71 55.87
N SER A 366 -25.70 13.28 55.74
CA SER A 366 -26.46 13.80 56.90
C SER A 366 -27.89 13.21 56.94
N ALA A 367 -28.02 11.89 56.90
CA ALA A 367 -29.22 11.22 57.37
C ALA A 367 -28.86 10.31 58.53
N PRO A 368 -29.59 10.38 59.64
CA PRO A 368 -29.33 9.66 60.88
C PRO A 368 -29.56 8.14 60.77
#